data_c6d0f90fcbaf92ea068ebedf49ac00b0
#
_entry.id   c6d0f90fcbaf92ea068ebedf49ac00b0
#
_cell.length_a   1.000
_cell.length_b   1.000
_cell.length_c   1.000
_cell.angle_alpha   90.00
_cell.angle_beta   90.00
_cell.angle_gamma   90.00
#
_symmetry.space_group_name_H-M   'P 1'
#
loop_
_entity.id
_entity.type
_entity.pdbx_description
1 polymer ?
#
loop_
_entity_poly.entity_id
_entity_poly.type
_entity_poly.pdbx_seq_one_letter_code
_entity_poly.pdbx_strand_id
1 'polypeptide(L)'
;MKLSELLAYDNIVIQCHDNPDADTIACGFGVYLYLKSKGKEPRLIYGGQNVIRKTNLVMLIRDLKIPIEHVDYLHKPELLVMVDCQYHSGNSAVFEAEHIAVIDHHRICTELPELSEVRSNLGACSTLVWNMLKTEGFDVRGNRELSTALYYGLYTDTGSLTEIVHPLDRDLRDEANFDPAIMRKLRNANLSLEELEVAGAALLHTDYVEEFRAAIVKVGQCDPNILGLISDLVLEVDAIDICVAFNLQPEGVKFSVRSCVKEVKASELAAELCKGIGSGGGHLEKAGGLIPMELMTQEYLKFCKEHHFAPRMEYDAQGRHEQPAASGIKSVIEQRMRDYMGNTDIVYAQDCRIEAEDAKTYCRRSVPWGYVRATDLFAEGTQVTVRTLQGDMKATVEAGIVFIIGPKGECFFRNEEAFMEEFRIYTDWKFDLRNAEYEPTIKDVEKGIIVEPMKCAKVCVPKGTTIVRARRLERKVKLFRDKDENEQYTLGRVGDYMVDSSDTINNIRIMRKDLFEEIYRDSGEQEEQKSVIFDLDGTLLYSLEDLKNATNAALESQNLPT
;
A
#
# COMPACT_ATOMS: atom_id res chain seq x y z
N MET A 1 8.78 11.40 8.40
CA MET A 1 8.41 12.28 9.56
C MET A 1 8.18 11.43 10.80
N LYS A 2 8.52 11.96 12.01
CA LYS A 2 8.16 11.36 13.32
C LYS A 2 7.14 12.25 14.01
N LEU A 3 6.27 11.67 14.86
CA LEU A 3 5.30 12.46 15.62
C LEU A 3 5.99 13.44 16.60
N SER A 4 7.18 13.11 17.09
CA SER A 4 7.97 13.99 17.96
C SER A 4 8.40 15.29 17.28
N GLU A 5 8.50 15.34 15.95
CA GLU A 5 8.82 16.58 15.22
C GLU A 5 7.70 17.63 15.32
N LEU A 6 6.43 17.18 15.50
CA LEU A 6 5.29 18.06 15.68
C LEU A 6 5.35 18.84 17.01
N LEU A 7 6.13 18.37 17.99
CA LEU A 7 6.25 19.00 19.31
C LEU A 7 7.02 20.32 19.27
N ALA A 8 7.68 20.64 18.17
CA ALA A 8 8.36 21.93 17.98
C ALA A 8 7.39 23.10 17.88
N TYR A 9 6.09 22.86 17.67
CA TYR A 9 5.05 23.85 17.46
C TYR A 9 4.09 23.93 18.65
N ASP A 10 3.46 25.09 18.88
CA ASP A 10 2.55 25.29 20.03
C ASP A 10 1.07 25.35 19.61
N ASN A 11 0.73 26.14 18.58
CA ASN A 11 -0.64 26.24 18.08
C ASN A 11 -0.88 25.19 16.97
N ILE A 12 -1.21 23.96 17.41
CA ILE A 12 -1.35 22.80 16.52
C ILE A 12 -2.83 22.51 16.27
N VAL A 13 -3.20 22.38 15.00
CA VAL A 13 -4.53 21.93 14.57
C VAL A 13 -4.38 20.66 13.75
N ILE A 14 -5.18 19.65 14.04
CA ILE A 14 -5.25 18.39 13.31
C ILE A 14 -6.51 18.43 12.47
N GLN A 15 -6.39 18.26 11.16
CA GLN A 15 -7.50 18.33 10.21
C GLN A 15 -7.74 16.98 9.55
N CYS A 16 -8.98 16.49 9.66
CA CYS A 16 -9.54 15.39 8.88
C CYS A 16 -10.05 15.90 7.52
N HIS A 17 -10.29 15.02 6.55
CA HIS A 17 -10.93 15.38 5.28
C HIS A 17 -12.41 15.81 5.47
N ASP A 18 -13.01 16.46 4.47
CA ASP A 18 -14.31 17.16 4.58
C ASP A 18 -15.52 16.26 4.81
N ASN A 19 -15.46 15.00 4.40
CA ASN A 19 -16.49 14.00 4.69
C ASN A 19 -15.88 12.89 5.54
N PRO A 20 -15.58 13.17 6.83
CA PRO A 20 -14.80 12.26 7.64
C PRO A 20 -15.43 10.87 7.72
N ASP A 21 -14.63 9.86 7.52
CA ASP A 21 -14.96 8.47 7.79
C ASP A 21 -14.33 7.99 9.11
N ALA A 22 -14.41 6.70 9.37
CA ALA A 22 -13.90 6.17 10.62
C ALA A 22 -12.37 6.19 10.70
N ASP A 23 -11.69 6.06 9.56
CA ASP A 23 -10.23 6.02 9.51
C ASP A 23 -9.62 7.38 9.82
N THR A 24 -10.04 8.43 9.10
CA THR A 24 -9.54 9.79 9.36
C THR A 24 -9.84 10.26 10.79
N ILE A 25 -11.04 9.93 11.33
CA ILE A 25 -11.43 10.26 12.72
C ILE A 25 -10.51 9.56 13.73
N ALA A 26 -10.22 8.27 13.52
CA ALA A 26 -9.34 7.49 14.38
C ALA A 26 -7.89 8.01 14.32
N CYS A 27 -7.40 8.34 13.12
CA CYS A 27 -6.08 8.93 12.93
C CYS A 27 -5.92 10.26 13.66
N GLY A 28 -6.88 11.16 13.45
CA GLY A 28 -6.91 12.45 14.13
C GLY A 28 -6.93 12.30 15.66
N PHE A 29 -7.72 11.36 16.17
CA PHE A 29 -7.78 11.05 17.60
C PHE A 29 -6.45 10.52 18.14
N GLY A 30 -5.75 9.65 17.40
CA GLY A 30 -4.45 9.13 17.78
C GLY A 30 -3.39 10.23 17.90
N VAL A 31 -3.28 11.10 16.89
CA VAL A 31 -2.36 12.24 16.91
C VAL A 31 -2.72 13.23 18.01
N TYR A 32 -4.03 13.49 18.22
CA TYR A 32 -4.53 14.34 19.30
C TYR A 32 -4.08 13.84 20.67
N LEU A 33 -4.31 12.56 20.98
CA LEU A 33 -3.94 11.98 22.28
C LEU A 33 -2.42 11.96 22.50
N TYR A 34 -1.64 11.70 21.46
CA TYR A 34 -0.18 11.77 21.53
C TYR A 34 0.28 13.18 21.93
N LEU A 35 -0.18 14.21 21.22
CA LEU A 35 0.19 15.60 21.50
C LEU A 35 -0.26 16.03 22.92
N LYS A 36 -1.46 15.65 23.33
CA LYS A 36 -1.96 15.88 24.72
C LYS A 36 -1.05 15.22 25.75
N SER A 37 -0.59 14.00 25.51
CA SER A 37 0.31 13.29 26.43
C SER A 37 1.67 13.97 26.60
N LYS A 38 2.07 14.79 25.62
CA LYS A 38 3.30 15.60 25.63
C LYS A 38 3.09 17.03 26.13
N GLY A 39 1.88 17.34 26.65
CA GLY A 39 1.55 18.66 27.23
C GLY A 39 1.17 19.73 26.21
N LYS A 40 0.89 19.37 24.95
CA LYS A 40 0.35 20.28 23.95
C LYS A 40 -1.18 20.36 24.03
N GLU A 41 -1.77 21.44 23.51
CA GLU A 41 -3.21 21.66 23.48
C GLU A 41 -3.71 21.71 22.01
N PRO A 42 -3.71 20.57 21.29
CA PRO A 42 -4.14 20.53 19.90
C PRO A 42 -5.66 20.63 19.78
N ARG A 43 -6.14 21.10 18.62
CA ARG A 43 -7.54 20.98 18.22
C ARG A 43 -7.65 19.91 17.14
N LEU A 44 -8.75 19.13 17.16
CA LEU A 44 -9.08 18.16 16.13
C LEU A 44 -10.31 18.66 15.39
N ILE A 45 -10.19 18.91 14.09
CA ILE A 45 -11.22 19.55 13.27
C ILE A 45 -11.46 18.81 11.95
N TYR A 46 -12.57 19.14 11.32
CA TYR A 46 -12.83 18.92 9.90
C TYR A 46 -13.58 20.11 9.32
N GLY A 47 -13.45 20.32 8.00
CA GLY A 47 -14.13 21.39 7.26
C GLY A 47 -15.23 20.87 6.34
N GLY A 48 -15.49 21.65 5.28
CA GLY A 48 -16.45 21.28 4.23
C GLY A 48 -17.90 21.60 4.57
N GLN A 49 -18.78 21.33 3.59
CA GLN A 49 -20.20 21.71 3.70
C GLN A 49 -21.04 20.74 4.54
N ASN A 50 -20.56 19.55 4.77
CA ASN A 50 -21.32 18.46 5.39
C ASN A 50 -20.91 18.22 6.83
N VAL A 51 -21.88 18.29 7.74
CA VAL A 51 -21.67 17.87 9.13
C VAL A 51 -21.84 16.35 9.24
N ILE A 52 -21.02 15.69 10.06
CA ILE A 52 -21.12 14.25 10.32
C ILE A 52 -22.51 13.90 10.85
N ARG A 53 -23.26 13.11 10.08
CA ARG A 53 -24.63 12.64 10.40
C ARG A 53 -24.74 11.12 10.43
N LYS A 54 -23.80 10.42 9.80
CA LYS A 54 -23.83 8.96 9.71
C LYS A 54 -23.82 8.35 11.10
N THR A 55 -24.80 7.50 11.38
CA THR A 55 -25.10 7.02 12.76
C THR A 55 -23.90 6.34 13.41
N ASN A 56 -23.18 5.49 12.70
CA ASN A 56 -21.98 4.82 13.22
C ASN A 56 -20.86 5.81 13.60
N LEU A 57 -20.66 6.88 12.82
CA LEU A 57 -19.63 7.89 13.10
C LEU A 57 -20.02 8.76 14.30
N VAL A 58 -21.30 9.16 14.39
CA VAL A 58 -21.83 9.87 15.57
C VAL A 58 -21.65 9.02 16.83
N MET A 59 -21.92 7.71 16.73
CA MET A 59 -21.71 6.78 17.84
C MET A 59 -20.22 6.61 18.18
N LEU A 60 -19.35 6.50 17.18
CA LEU A 60 -17.89 6.42 17.34
C LEU A 60 -17.38 7.63 18.15
N ILE A 61 -17.72 8.83 17.71
CA ILE A 61 -17.31 10.10 18.34
C ILE A 61 -17.82 10.18 19.79
N ARG A 62 -19.10 9.88 19.99
CA ARG A 62 -19.74 9.96 21.31
C ARG A 62 -19.21 8.91 22.29
N ASP A 63 -19.19 7.63 21.86
CA ASP A 63 -18.90 6.51 22.75
C ASP A 63 -17.41 6.44 23.10
N LEU A 64 -16.52 6.91 22.22
CA LEU A 64 -15.07 7.04 22.45
C LEU A 64 -14.64 8.45 22.89
N LYS A 65 -15.57 9.39 23.01
CA LYS A 65 -15.33 10.78 23.47
C LYS A 65 -14.29 11.52 22.61
N ILE A 66 -14.36 11.35 21.31
CA ILE A 66 -13.43 11.97 20.37
C ILE A 66 -13.76 13.47 20.24
N PRO A 67 -12.83 14.39 20.52
CA PRO A 67 -13.09 15.83 20.55
C PRO A 67 -12.99 16.48 19.15
N ILE A 68 -13.67 15.92 18.15
CA ILE A 68 -13.65 16.43 16.79
C ILE A 68 -14.71 17.54 16.61
N GLU A 69 -14.34 18.63 15.96
CA GLU A 69 -15.17 19.82 15.74
C GLU A 69 -15.33 20.10 14.24
N HIS A 70 -16.55 20.43 13.78
CA HIS A 70 -16.78 21.02 12.48
C HIS A 70 -16.46 22.51 12.50
N VAL A 71 -15.71 23.01 11.50
CA VAL A 71 -15.36 24.42 11.38
C VAL A 71 -15.51 24.91 9.94
N ASP A 72 -16.16 26.07 9.80
CA ASP A 72 -16.27 26.76 8.49
C ASP A 72 -15.10 27.73 8.29
N TYR A 73 -14.43 28.12 9.37
CA TYR A 73 -13.31 29.04 9.36
C TYR A 73 -12.29 28.65 10.44
N LEU A 74 -11.03 28.78 10.09
CA LEU A 74 -9.91 28.54 11.00
C LEU A 74 -8.99 29.76 11.03
N HIS A 75 -8.72 30.27 12.24
CA HIS A 75 -7.61 31.22 12.43
C HIS A 75 -6.30 30.48 12.13
N LYS A 76 -5.44 31.11 11.35
CA LYS A 76 -4.16 30.55 10.88
C LYS A 76 -3.36 29.95 12.06
N PRO A 77 -3.25 28.61 12.15
CA PRO A 77 -2.43 27.95 13.15
C PRO A 77 -0.96 28.04 12.78
N GLU A 78 -0.10 27.80 13.76
CA GLU A 78 1.33 27.62 13.53
C GLU A 78 1.59 26.31 12.74
N LEU A 79 0.91 25.22 13.12
CA LEU A 79 0.99 23.93 12.42
C LEU A 79 -0.41 23.37 12.14
N LEU A 80 -0.67 23.01 10.87
CA LEU A 80 -1.81 22.22 10.45
C LEU A 80 -1.36 20.81 10.07
N VAL A 81 -1.86 19.81 10.79
CA VAL A 81 -1.56 18.39 10.53
C VAL A 81 -2.74 17.76 9.81
N MET A 82 -2.56 17.47 8.53
CA MET A 82 -3.53 16.74 7.71
C MET A 82 -3.44 15.25 8.02
N VAL A 83 -4.55 14.60 8.29
CA VAL A 83 -4.60 13.16 8.53
C VAL A 83 -5.55 12.49 7.55
N ASP A 84 -5.07 11.42 6.92
CA ASP A 84 -5.79 10.64 5.93
C ASP A 84 -6.22 11.43 4.69
N CYS A 85 -5.48 12.49 4.41
CA CYS A 85 -5.64 13.33 3.22
C CYS A 85 -4.37 14.17 3.01
N GLN A 86 -4.25 14.70 1.78
CA GLN A 86 -3.13 15.58 1.41
C GLN A 86 -3.62 17.02 1.24
N TYR A 87 -2.75 17.96 1.57
CA TYR A 87 -3.05 19.37 1.39
C TYR A 87 -3.24 19.68 -0.11
N HIS A 88 -4.31 20.39 -0.48
CA HIS A 88 -4.75 20.65 -1.86
C HIS A 88 -5.17 19.42 -2.69
N SER A 89 -5.46 18.28 -2.08
CA SER A 89 -5.94 17.09 -2.81
C SER A 89 -7.38 17.20 -3.31
N GLY A 90 -8.13 18.21 -2.85
CA GLY A 90 -9.51 18.46 -3.27
C GLY A 90 -10.59 17.74 -2.44
N ASN A 91 -10.19 16.92 -1.45
CA ASN A 91 -11.10 16.26 -0.52
C ASN A 91 -11.10 16.88 0.88
N SER A 92 -10.41 17.99 1.08
CA SER A 92 -10.34 18.73 2.34
C SER A 92 -10.39 20.23 2.12
N ALA A 93 -11.07 20.95 3.00
CA ALA A 93 -11.07 22.41 3.04
C ALA A 93 -9.63 22.92 3.22
N VAL A 94 -9.29 23.93 2.43
CA VAL A 94 -7.95 24.50 2.46
C VAL A 94 -7.91 25.64 3.47
N PHE A 95 -7.32 25.38 4.65
CA PHE A 95 -7.06 26.40 5.65
C PHE A 95 -5.58 26.84 5.58
N GLU A 96 -5.34 28.14 5.65
CA GLU A 96 -3.99 28.68 5.71
C GLU A 96 -3.33 28.34 7.06
N ALA A 97 -2.07 27.90 7.04
CA ALA A 97 -1.23 27.67 8.20
C ALA A 97 0.20 28.20 7.97
N GLU A 98 1.01 28.32 9.02
CA GLU A 98 2.42 28.68 8.85
C GLU A 98 3.23 27.48 8.36
N HIS A 99 2.90 26.30 8.91
CA HIS A 99 3.50 25.02 8.54
C HIS A 99 2.40 23.98 8.30
N ILE A 100 2.67 23.07 7.37
CA ILE A 100 1.79 21.95 7.04
C ILE A 100 2.53 20.64 7.32
N ALA A 101 1.84 19.69 7.95
CA ALA A 101 2.28 18.30 8.04
C ALA A 101 1.23 17.38 7.42
N VAL A 102 1.64 16.25 6.84
CA VAL A 102 0.76 15.28 6.18
C VAL A 102 1.06 13.87 6.69
N ILE A 103 0.02 13.17 7.15
CA ILE A 103 0.04 11.75 7.51
C ILE A 103 -1.05 11.07 6.70
N ASP A 104 -0.69 10.27 5.69
CA ASP A 104 -1.66 9.73 4.74
C ASP A 104 -1.24 8.36 4.19
N HIS A 105 -2.22 7.57 3.74
CA HIS A 105 -1.98 6.29 3.09
C HIS A 105 -2.45 6.25 1.62
N HIS A 106 -3.01 7.33 1.12
CA HIS A 106 -3.43 7.43 -0.28
C HIS A 106 -2.24 7.65 -1.22
N ARG A 107 -2.47 7.47 -2.53
CA ARG A 107 -1.45 7.81 -3.55
C ARG A 107 -1.13 9.30 -3.49
N ILE A 108 0.14 9.62 -3.62
CA ILE A 108 0.60 11.00 -3.69
C ILE A 108 0.02 11.65 -4.93
N CYS A 109 -0.80 12.69 -4.73
CA CYS A 109 -1.48 13.43 -5.79
C CYS A 109 -1.16 14.94 -5.76
N THR A 110 -0.45 15.41 -4.74
CA THR A 110 -0.03 16.80 -4.57
C THR A 110 1.47 16.88 -4.25
N GLU A 111 2.05 18.05 -4.29
CA GLU A 111 3.38 18.30 -3.77
C GLU A 111 3.34 18.19 -2.23
N LEU A 112 4.13 17.28 -1.68
CA LEU A 112 4.12 17.02 -0.24
C LEU A 112 5.01 18.04 0.50
N PRO A 113 4.56 18.57 1.64
CA PRO A 113 5.38 19.38 2.53
C PRO A 113 6.53 18.55 3.13
N GLU A 114 7.56 19.25 3.66
CA GLU A 114 8.72 18.61 4.29
C GLU A 114 8.33 17.66 5.44
N LEU A 115 7.33 18.08 6.24
CA LEU A 115 6.76 17.28 7.32
C LEU A 115 5.69 16.33 6.78
N SER A 116 6.09 15.26 6.09
CA SER A 116 5.16 14.28 5.54
C SER A 116 5.56 12.86 5.85
N GLU A 117 4.55 12.01 6.11
CA GLU A 117 4.65 10.57 6.15
C GLU A 117 3.50 9.99 5.34
N VAL A 118 3.80 9.48 4.14
CA VAL A 118 2.79 8.92 3.23
C VAL A 118 3.19 7.52 2.83
N ARG A 119 2.30 6.54 3.09
CA ARG A 119 2.54 5.12 2.79
C ARG A 119 1.36 4.49 2.05
N SER A 120 1.33 4.63 0.74
CA SER A 120 0.21 4.20 -0.12
C SER A 120 0.06 2.68 -0.33
N ASN A 121 0.78 1.88 0.42
CA ASN A 121 0.69 0.43 0.44
C ASN A 121 0.01 -0.13 1.70
N LEU A 122 -0.37 0.73 2.64
CA LEU A 122 -1.13 0.34 3.83
C LEU A 122 -2.63 0.31 3.51
N GLY A 123 -3.34 -0.59 4.16
CA GLY A 123 -4.79 -0.74 4.03
C GLY A 123 -5.59 0.40 4.67
N ALA A 124 -5.02 1.09 5.67
CA ALA A 124 -5.63 2.20 6.37
C ALA A 124 -4.59 3.17 6.93
N CYS A 125 -4.93 4.46 7.01
CA CYS A 125 -4.12 5.46 7.69
C CYS A 125 -4.03 5.19 9.20
N SER A 126 -5.04 4.56 9.80
CA SER A 126 -5.02 4.07 11.19
C SER A 126 -3.82 3.16 11.47
N THR A 127 -3.41 2.33 10.51
CA THR A 127 -2.20 1.49 10.62
C THR A 127 -0.94 2.35 10.70
N LEU A 128 -0.85 3.37 9.85
CA LEU A 128 0.28 4.29 9.85
C LEU A 128 0.39 5.04 11.18
N VAL A 129 -0.70 5.64 11.64
CA VAL A 129 -0.75 6.38 12.92
C VAL A 129 -0.44 5.45 14.09
N TRP A 130 -1.01 4.24 14.12
CA TRP A 130 -0.70 3.23 15.14
C TRP A 130 0.79 2.91 15.19
N ASN A 131 1.42 2.68 14.04
CA ASN A 131 2.85 2.38 13.96
C ASN A 131 3.72 3.58 14.42
N MET A 132 3.34 4.81 14.03
CA MET A 132 4.03 6.02 14.49
C MET A 132 3.93 6.19 16.01
N LEU A 133 2.74 5.98 16.59
CA LEU A 133 2.51 6.03 18.04
C LEU A 133 3.36 4.99 18.78
N LYS A 134 3.38 3.75 18.30
CA LYS A 134 4.16 2.65 18.85
C LYS A 134 5.66 2.95 18.82
N THR A 135 6.15 3.50 17.70
CA THR A 135 7.56 3.89 17.52
C THR A 135 7.98 4.98 18.50
N GLU A 136 7.07 5.91 18.85
CA GLU A 136 7.30 6.96 19.84
C GLU A 136 7.06 6.48 21.31
N GLY A 137 6.83 5.18 21.51
CA GLY A 137 6.60 4.59 22.83
C GLY A 137 5.27 4.94 23.47
N PHE A 138 4.27 5.38 22.70
CA PHE A 138 2.93 5.64 23.21
C PHE A 138 2.16 4.33 23.40
N ASP A 139 1.58 4.11 24.57
CA ASP A 139 0.84 2.89 24.91
C ASP A 139 -0.57 2.90 24.29
N VAL A 140 -0.66 2.53 23.02
CA VAL A 140 -1.95 2.39 22.31
C VAL A 140 -2.78 1.25 22.91
N ARG A 141 -2.15 0.13 23.30
CA ARG A 141 -2.84 -1.05 23.83
C ARG A 141 -3.47 -0.79 25.20
N GLY A 142 -2.84 0.02 26.03
CA GLY A 142 -3.39 0.46 27.32
C GLY A 142 -4.54 1.46 27.19
N ASN A 143 -4.64 2.17 26.06
CA ASN A 143 -5.74 3.08 25.75
C ASN A 143 -6.80 2.38 24.90
N ARG A 144 -7.83 1.80 25.56
CA ARG A 144 -8.85 0.97 24.92
C ARG A 144 -9.73 1.76 23.95
N GLU A 145 -10.03 3.03 24.25
CA GLU A 145 -10.79 3.91 23.38
C GLU A 145 -10.04 4.16 22.06
N LEU A 146 -8.78 4.54 22.14
CA LEU A 146 -7.93 4.74 20.96
C LEU A 146 -7.72 3.44 20.18
N SER A 147 -7.43 2.34 20.88
CA SER A 147 -7.26 1.03 20.25
C SER A 147 -8.52 0.59 19.50
N THR A 148 -9.72 0.90 20.05
CA THR A 148 -11.00 0.63 19.39
C THR A 148 -11.21 1.52 18.16
N ALA A 149 -10.85 2.81 18.24
CA ALA A 149 -10.97 3.74 17.13
C ALA A 149 -10.08 3.30 15.95
N LEU A 150 -8.79 3.07 16.20
CA LEU A 150 -7.83 2.66 15.16
C LEU A 150 -8.19 1.29 14.54
N TYR A 151 -8.65 0.34 15.36
CA TYR A 151 -9.13 -0.94 14.84
C TYR A 151 -10.38 -0.77 13.97
N TYR A 152 -11.32 0.13 14.34
CA TYR A 152 -12.50 0.40 13.54
C TYR A 152 -12.17 1.13 12.24
N GLY A 153 -11.20 2.05 12.25
CA GLY A 153 -10.66 2.68 11.03
C GLY A 153 -10.11 1.62 10.07
N LEU A 154 -9.20 0.78 10.54
CA LEU A 154 -8.69 -0.34 9.75
C LEU A 154 -9.82 -1.26 9.24
N TYR A 155 -10.79 -1.59 10.12
CA TYR A 155 -11.91 -2.46 9.77
C TYR A 155 -12.76 -1.89 8.62
N THR A 156 -13.06 -0.59 8.63
CA THR A 156 -13.90 0.04 7.60
C THR A 156 -13.18 0.20 6.28
N ASP A 157 -11.93 0.62 6.33
CA ASP A 157 -11.13 0.90 5.14
C ASP A 157 -10.68 -0.35 4.38
N THR A 158 -10.56 -1.46 5.09
CA THR A 158 -10.12 -2.74 4.51
C THR A 158 -11.27 -3.73 4.28
N GLY A 159 -12.47 -3.24 3.97
CA GLY A 159 -13.60 -4.12 3.66
C GLY A 159 -13.90 -5.15 4.75
N SER A 160 -14.04 -4.71 5.99
CA SER A 160 -14.23 -5.61 7.14
C SER A 160 -13.05 -6.57 7.37
N LEU A 161 -11.82 -6.11 7.10
CA LEU A 161 -10.55 -6.83 7.20
C LEU A 161 -10.31 -7.87 6.09
N THR A 162 -11.08 -7.85 5.02
CA THR A 162 -10.89 -8.76 3.88
C THR A 162 -9.77 -8.30 2.95
N GLU A 163 -9.51 -6.99 2.88
CA GLU A 163 -8.53 -6.35 2.00
C GLU A 163 -7.17 -6.06 2.68
N ILE A 164 -6.85 -6.75 3.77
CA ILE A 164 -5.56 -6.60 4.46
C ILE A 164 -4.43 -7.25 3.65
N VAL A 165 -3.51 -6.44 3.17
CA VAL A 165 -2.35 -6.88 2.37
C VAL A 165 -1.06 -6.68 3.13
N HIS A 166 -0.86 -5.49 3.69
CA HIS A 166 0.40 -5.12 4.33
C HIS A 166 0.55 -5.79 5.71
N PRO A 167 1.77 -6.25 6.09
CA PRO A 167 1.99 -6.89 7.39
C PRO A 167 1.69 -5.98 8.59
N LEU A 168 1.91 -4.67 8.49
CA LEU A 168 1.56 -3.73 9.57
C LEU A 168 0.05 -3.67 9.83
N ASP A 169 -0.80 -3.82 8.81
CA ASP A 169 -2.26 -3.90 8.99
C ASP A 169 -2.63 -5.15 9.80
N ARG A 170 -1.95 -6.28 9.53
CA ARG A 170 -2.10 -7.50 10.31
C ARG A 170 -1.60 -7.35 11.74
N ASP A 171 -0.52 -6.59 11.93
CA ASP A 171 0.02 -6.32 13.27
C ASP A 171 -0.97 -5.47 14.08
N LEU A 172 -1.53 -4.39 13.52
CA LEU A 172 -2.57 -3.62 14.19
C LEU A 172 -3.78 -4.49 14.52
N ARG A 173 -4.30 -5.28 13.56
CA ARG A 173 -5.42 -6.21 13.78
C ARG A 173 -5.17 -7.15 14.96
N ASP A 174 -3.97 -7.73 15.03
CA ASP A 174 -3.64 -8.77 16.00
C ASP A 174 -3.29 -8.19 17.38
N GLU A 175 -2.78 -6.95 17.46
CA GLU A 175 -2.36 -6.32 18.71
C GLU A 175 -3.44 -5.43 19.34
N ALA A 176 -4.48 -5.02 18.59
CA ALA A 176 -5.50 -4.10 19.06
C ALA A 176 -6.29 -4.66 20.25
N ASN A 177 -6.37 -3.85 21.33
CA ASN A 177 -7.20 -4.13 22.50
C ASN A 177 -8.54 -3.37 22.40
N PHE A 178 -9.32 -3.68 21.35
CA PHE A 178 -10.58 -3.01 21.10
C PHE A 178 -11.73 -3.48 22.01
N ASP A 179 -12.82 -2.68 22.10
CA ASP A 179 -14.05 -3.04 22.79
C ASP A 179 -15.02 -3.78 21.85
N PRO A 180 -15.27 -5.09 22.05
CA PRO A 180 -16.16 -5.87 21.18
C PRO A 180 -17.63 -5.39 21.23
N ALA A 181 -18.06 -4.76 22.34
CA ALA A 181 -19.44 -4.28 22.47
C ALA A 181 -19.63 -3.00 21.64
N ILE A 182 -18.66 -2.09 21.68
CA ILE A 182 -18.65 -0.89 20.83
C ILE A 182 -18.56 -1.29 19.36
N MET A 183 -17.63 -2.18 19.00
CA MET A 183 -17.49 -2.66 17.62
C MET A 183 -18.80 -3.24 17.05
N ARG A 184 -19.51 -4.03 17.86
CA ARG A 184 -20.81 -4.60 17.44
C ARG A 184 -21.85 -3.52 17.19
N LYS A 185 -21.91 -2.49 18.06
CA LYS A 185 -22.82 -1.35 17.88
C LYS A 185 -22.53 -0.59 16.59
N LEU A 186 -21.26 -0.27 16.33
CA LEU A 186 -20.82 0.49 15.15
C LEU A 186 -21.15 -0.26 13.87
N ARG A 187 -20.91 -1.57 13.83
CA ARG A 187 -21.24 -2.42 12.67
C ARG A 187 -22.73 -2.46 12.37
N ASN A 188 -23.59 -2.47 13.39
CA ASN A 188 -25.05 -2.56 13.23
C ASN A 188 -25.71 -1.19 12.97
N ALA A 189 -24.98 -0.10 12.99
CA ALA A 189 -25.48 1.26 12.80
C ALA A 189 -25.07 1.87 11.44
N ASN A 190 -24.83 1.04 10.42
CA ASN A 190 -24.19 1.50 9.18
C ASN A 190 -25.19 2.05 8.14
N LEU A 191 -26.50 1.84 8.29
CA LEU A 191 -27.54 2.23 7.33
C LEU A 191 -28.74 2.88 8.00
N SER A 192 -29.29 3.92 7.36
CA SER A 192 -30.59 4.52 7.66
C SER A 192 -31.69 3.98 6.73
N LEU A 193 -32.97 4.19 7.10
CA LEU A 193 -34.10 3.82 6.25
C LEU A 193 -34.14 4.64 4.95
N GLU A 194 -33.77 5.93 5.00
CA GLU A 194 -33.70 6.81 3.84
C GLU A 194 -32.66 6.33 2.82
N GLU A 195 -31.48 5.94 3.30
CA GLU A 195 -30.45 5.35 2.45
C GLU A 195 -30.91 4.06 1.78
N LEU A 196 -31.68 3.23 2.51
CA LEU A 196 -32.25 2.00 1.96
C LEU A 196 -33.30 2.28 0.87
N GLU A 197 -34.14 3.31 1.02
CA GLU A 197 -35.16 3.70 0.03
C GLU A 197 -34.50 4.20 -1.28
N VAL A 198 -33.46 5.04 -1.17
CA VAL A 198 -32.68 5.52 -2.33
C VAL A 198 -32.01 4.36 -3.05
N ALA A 199 -31.41 3.43 -2.31
CA ALA A 199 -30.78 2.25 -2.86
C ALA A 199 -31.81 1.37 -3.61
N GLY A 200 -32.98 1.13 -3.02
CA GLY A 200 -34.04 0.36 -3.66
C GLY A 200 -34.51 0.97 -4.98
N ALA A 201 -34.66 2.30 -5.04
CA ALA A 201 -35.02 3.01 -6.27
C ALA A 201 -33.93 2.89 -7.35
N ALA A 202 -32.67 2.96 -6.99
CA ALA A 202 -31.54 2.86 -7.92
C ALA A 202 -31.39 1.46 -8.53
N LEU A 203 -31.61 0.40 -7.73
CA LEU A 203 -31.50 -0.98 -8.18
C LEU A 203 -32.48 -1.32 -9.31
N LEU A 204 -33.64 -0.65 -9.38
CA LEU A 204 -34.59 -0.81 -10.49
C LEU A 204 -34.07 -0.30 -11.83
N HIS A 205 -33.02 0.49 -11.85
CA HIS A 205 -32.44 1.12 -13.04
C HIS A 205 -30.98 0.67 -13.27
N THR A 206 -30.70 -0.58 -12.98
CA THR A 206 -29.37 -1.20 -13.21
C THR A 206 -29.25 -1.64 -14.67
N ASP A 207 -28.21 -1.15 -15.34
CA ASP A 207 -27.85 -1.59 -16.68
C ASP A 207 -26.71 -2.61 -16.60
N TYR A 208 -26.95 -3.82 -17.08
CA TYR A 208 -25.96 -4.91 -17.10
C TYR A 208 -25.20 -4.96 -18.43
N VAL A 209 -23.88 -4.99 -18.36
CA VAL A 209 -22.96 -5.12 -19.49
C VAL A 209 -22.37 -6.53 -19.45
N GLU A 210 -22.97 -7.45 -20.21
CA GLU A 210 -22.67 -8.90 -20.17
C GLU A 210 -21.19 -9.21 -20.46
N GLU A 211 -20.58 -8.49 -21.42
CA GLU A 211 -19.19 -8.70 -21.85
C GLU A 211 -18.18 -8.58 -20.69
N PHE A 212 -18.46 -7.71 -19.71
CA PHE A 212 -17.58 -7.45 -18.56
C PHE A 212 -18.13 -7.98 -17.26
N ARG A 213 -19.31 -8.62 -17.28
CA ARG A 213 -20.05 -8.96 -16.06
C ARG A 213 -20.19 -7.74 -15.13
N ALA A 214 -20.45 -6.58 -15.74
CA ALA A 214 -20.47 -5.30 -15.06
C ALA A 214 -21.86 -4.68 -15.03
N ALA A 215 -22.16 -3.97 -13.93
CA ALA A 215 -23.34 -3.14 -13.81
C ALA A 215 -22.98 -1.65 -13.80
N ILE A 216 -23.76 -0.85 -14.53
CA ILE A 216 -23.69 0.61 -14.47
C ILE A 216 -25.04 1.12 -13.94
N VAL A 217 -25.01 1.78 -12.79
CA VAL A 217 -26.23 2.19 -12.06
C VAL A 217 -26.31 3.71 -11.99
N LYS A 218 -27.38 4.29 -12.57
CA LYS A 218 -27.70 5.69 -12.34
C LYS A 218 -28.45 5.82 -11.02
N VAL A 219 -27.92 6.64 -10.12
CA VAL A 219 -28.55 6.96 -8.84
C VAL A 219 -29.15 8.38 -8.90
N GLY A 220 -30.30 8.57 -8.25
CA GLY A 220 -30.89 9.90 -8.04
C GLY A 220 -29.97 10.82 -7.20
N GLN A 221 -30.39 12.06 -7.00
CA GLN A 221 -29.66 12.94 -6.07
C GLN A 221 -29.69 12.34 -4.66
N CYS A 222 -28.52 12.15 -4.09
CA CYS A 222 -28.35 11.55 -2.75
C CYS A 222 -27.01 11.95 -2.15
N ASP A 223 -26.81 11.63 -0.89
CA ASP A 223 -25.49 11.70 -0.26
C ASP A 223 -24.53 10.78 -1.03
N PRO A 224 -23.33 11.25 -1.39
CA PRO A 224 -22.35 10.46 -2.12
C PRO A 224 -21.99 9.11 -1.48
N ASN A 225 -22.10 8.98 -0.17
CA ASN A 225 -21.85 7.73 0.54
C ASN A 225 -22.85 6.61 0.17
N ILE A 226 -24.05 6.96 -0.32
CA ILE A 226 -25.06 6.00 -0.77
C ILE A 226 -24.64 5.30 -2.06
N LEU A 227 -23.82 5.94 -2.91
CA LEU A 227 -23.28 5.31 -4.12
C LEU A 227 -22.48 4.04 -3.79
N GLY A 228 -21.67 4.09 -2.73
CA GLY A 228 -20.92 2.93 -2.27
C GLY A 228 -21.83 1.78 -1.84
N LEU A 229 -22.86 2.08 -1.03
CA LEU A 229 -23.86 1.11 -0.61
C LEU A 229 -24.57 0.43 -1.79
N ILE A 230 -25.02 1.24 -2.78
CA ILE A 230 -25.71 0.70 -3.95
C ILE A 230 -24.77 -0.22 -4.73
N SER A 231 -23.53 0.17 -4.89
CA SER A 231 -22.53 -0.66 -5.57
C SER A 231 -22.27 -1.97 -4.82
N ASP A 232 -22.20 -1.93 -3.48
CA ASP A 232 -22.03 -3.13 -2.65
C ASP A 232 -23.23 -4.08 -2.79
N LEU A 233 -24.47 -3.56 -2.79
CA LEU A 233 -25.70 -4.36 -2.98
C LEU A 233 -25.78 -4.99 -4.38
N VAL A 234 -25.31 -4.29 -5.41
CA VAL A 234 -25.32 -4.80 -6.79
C VAL A 234 -24.33 -5.94 -6.96
N LEU A 235 -23.20 -5.91 -6.26
CA LEU A 235 -22.21 -6.99 -6.28
C LEU A 235 -22.67 -8.29 -5.58
N GLU A 236 -23.74 -8.26 -4.81
CA GLU A 236 -24.34 -9.50 -4.26
C GLU A 236 -25.02 -10.36 -5.36
N VAL A 237 -25.10 -9.86 -6.59
CA VAL A 237 -25.65 -10.58 -7.74
C VAL A 237 -24.56 -11.41 -8.42
N ASP A 238 -24.69 -12.73 -8.42
CA ASP A 238 -23.73 -13.70 -8.97
C ASP A 238 -23.25 -13.40 -10.41
N ALA A 239 -24.10 -12.76 -11.22
CA ALA A 239 -23.74 -12.38 -12.58
C ALA A 239 -22.88 -11.11 -12.68
N ILE A 240 -22.67 -10.37 -11.58
CA ILE A 240 -22.04 -9.05 -11.59
C ILE A 240 -20.74 -9.07 -10.79
N ASP A 241 -19.63 -8.83 -11.48
CA ASP A 241 -18.29 -8.80 -10.90
C ASP A 241 -17.80 -7.35 -10.63
N ILE A 242 -18.37 -6.38 -11.36
CA ILE A 242 -17.98 -4.98 -11.30
C ILE A 242 -19.24 -4.10 -11.24
N CYS A 243 -19.24 -3.08 -10.38
CA CYS A 243 -20.31 -2.08 -10.35
C CYS A 243 -19.74 -0.66 -10.42
N VAL A 244 -20.31 0.17 -11.30
CA VAL A 244 -20.08 1.61 -11.36
C VAL A 244 -21.42 2.30 -11.10
N ALA A 245 -21.62 2.79 -9.89
CA ALA A 245 -22.79 3.61 -9.54
C ALA A 245 -22.42 5.09 -9.65
N PHE A 246 -23.27 5.88 -10.34
CA PHE A 246 -23.00 7.30 -10.51
C PHE A 246 -24.23 8.16 -10.28
N ASN A 247 -24.02 9.39 -9.82
CA ASN A 247 -25.06 10.42 -9.77
C ASN A 247 -24.57 11.76 -10.33
N LEU A 248 -25.52 12.63 -10.60
CA LEU A 248 -25.28 13.97 -11.10
C LEU A 248 -25.33 14.94 -9.93
N GLN A 249 -24.21 15.58 -9.64
CA GLN A 249 -24.06 16.62 -8.61
C GLN A 249 -23.85 17.98 -9.29
N PRO A 250 -24.06 19.10 -8.59
CA PRO A 250 -23.82 20.45 -9.17
C PRO A 250 -22.38 20.63 -9.68
N GLU A 251 -21.41 20.00 -9.03
CA GLU A 251 -19.99 20.02 -9.39
C GLU A 251 -19.62 19.07 -10.53
N GLY A 252 -20.44 18.05 -10.82
CA GLY A 252 -20.16 17.10 -11.88
C GLY A 252 -20.76 15.72 -11.69
N VAL A 253 -20.20 14.74 -12.37
CA VAL A 253 -20.57 13.32 -12.25
C VAL A 253 -19.73 12.69 -11.15
N LYS A 254 -20.35 12.37 -10.02
CA LYS A 254 -19.73 11.61 -8.95
C LYS A 254 -20.05 10.13 -9.11
N PHE A 255 -19.07 9.26 -8.88
CA PHE A 255 -19.27 7.83 -9.03
C PHE A 255 -18.53 7.02 -7.97
N SER A 256 -19.04 5.83 -7.74
CA SER A 256 -18.45 4.76 -6.94
C SER A 256 -18.15 3.58 -7.84
N VAL A 257 -17.00 2.98 -7.65
CA VAL A 257 -16.60 1.73 -8.31
C VAL A 257 -16.44 0.65 -7.24
N ARG A 258 -16.96 -0.54 -7.53
CA ARG A 258 -16.74 -1.75 -6.77
C ARG A 258 -16.31 -2.87 -7.70
N SER A 259 -15.48 -3.75 -7.21
CA SER A 259 -15.07 -4.97 -7.92
C SER A 259 -14.85 -6.09 -6.92
N CYS A 260 -15.43 -7.27 -7.20
CA CYS A 260 -15.19 -8.48 -6.43
C CYS A 260 -14.28 -9.48 -7.17
N VAL A 261 -13.77 -9.11 -8.34
CA VAL A 261 -12.88 -9.97 -9.13
C VAL A 261 -11.45 -9.46 -9.08
N LYS A 262 -10.54 -10.40 -8.92
CA LYS A 262 -9.11 -10.14 -8.81
C LYS A 262 -8.49 -9.49 -10.05
N GLU A 263 -9.09 -9.67 -11.22
CA GLU A 263 -8.64 -9.13 -12.50
C GLU A 263 -8.83 -7.63 -12.62
N VAL A 264 -9.75 -7.04 -11.85
CA VAL A 264 -10.11 -5.62 -11.94
C VAL A 264 -10.03 -4.97 -10.57
N LYS A 265 -9.00 -4.14 -10.34
CA LYS A 265 -8.92 -3.29 -9.14
C LYS A 265 -9.81 -2.07 -9.30
N ALA A 266 -10.71 -1.84 -8.35
CA ALA A 266 -11.62 -0.69 -8.37
C ALA A 266 -10.85 0.64 -8.46
N SER A 267 -9.74 0.79 -7.72
CA SER A 267 -8.89 1.98 -7.75
C SER A 267 -8.29 2.28 -9.13
N GLU A 268 -7.86 1.25 -9.84
CA GLU A 268 -7.29 1.39 -11.19
C GLU A 268 -8.38 1.76 -12.20
N LEU A 269 -9.55 1.12 -12.09
CA LEU A 269 -10.69 1.43 -12.94
C LEU A 269 -11.17 2.87 -12.70
N ALA A 270 -11.32 3.29 -11.44
CA ALA A 270 -11.72 4.66 -11.10
C ALA A 270 -10.74 5.70 -11.64
N ALA A 271 -9.43 5.46 -11.52
CA ALA A 271 -8.41 6.34 -12.07
C ALA A 271 -8.47 6.41 -13.61
N GLU A 272 -8.71 5.29 -14.29
CA GLU A 272 -8.83 5.27 -15.75
C GLU A 272 -10.12 5.93 -16.24
N LEU A 273 -11.26 5.76 -15.51
CA LEU A 273 -12.51 6.46 -15.80
C LEU A 273 -12.33 8.00 -15.74
N CYS A 274 -11.49 8.49 -14.84
CA CYS A 274 -11.22 9.93 -14.67
C CYS A 274 -10.06 10.46 -15.51
N LYS A 275 -9.29 9.62 -16.16
CA LYS A 275 -8.03 9.99 -16.83
C LYS A 275 -8.19 11.13 -17.82
N GLY A 276 -7.53 12.25 -17.53
CA GLY A 276 -7.57 13.47 -18.35
C GLY A 276 -8.85 14.32 -18.22
N ILE A 277 -9.86 13.87 -17.45
CA ILE A 277 -11.15 14.58 -17.33
C ILE A 277 -11.65 14.72 -15.88
N GLY A 278 -10.93 14.19 -14.90
CA GLY A 278 -11.37 14.24 -13.51
C GLY A 278 -10.35 13.66 -12.55
N SER A 279 -10.78 13.37 -11.33
CA SER A 279 -9.99 12.75 -10.28
C SER A 279 -10.68 11.50 -9.76
N GLY A 280 -9.97 10.37 -9.72
CA GLY A 280 -10.51 9.09 -9.24
C GLY A 280 -9.41 8.20 -8.65
N GLY A 281 -9.79 7.39 -7.66
CA GLY A 281 -8.90 6.49 -6.95
C GLY A 281 -9.61 5.82 -5.77
N GLY A 282 -8.85 5.12 -4.93
CA GLY A 282 -9.37 4.39 -3.77
C GLY A 282 -8.59 3.11 -3.53
N HIS A 283 -9.26 2.10 -2.97
CA HIS A 283 -8.71 0.80 -2.59
C HIS A 283 -8.93 -0.28 -3.67
N LEU A 284 -8.48 -1.50 -3.39
CA LEU A 284 -8.52 -2.61 -4.34
C LEU A 284 -9.93 -2.93 -4.83
N GLU A 285 -10.87 -3.06 -3.89
CA GLU A 285 -12.25 -3.46 -4.17
C GLU A 285 -13.21 -2.26 -4.20
N LYS A 286 -12.80 -1.10 -3.64
CA LYS A 286 -13.62 0.09 -3.44
C LYS A 286 -12.92 1.34 -3.89
N ALA A 287 -13.54 2.08 -4.78
CA ALA A 287 -13.00 3.32 -5.30
C ALA A 287 -14.12 4.29 -5.71
N GLY A 288 -13.75 5.48 -6.07
CA GLY A 288 -14.68 6.47 -6.58
C GLY A 288 -13.97 7.60 -7.29
N GLY A 289 -14.75 8.56 -7.76
CA GLY A 289 -14.20 9.71 -8.46
C GLY A 289 -15.24 10.79 -8.74
N LEU A 290 -14.71 11.89 -9.22
CA LEU A 290 -15.49 13.05 -9.68
C LEU A 290 -14.99 13.48 -11.04
N ILE A 291 -15.90 13.63 -11.99
CA ILE A 291 -15.66 14.20 -13.30
C ILE A 291 -16.47 15.51 -13.40
N PRO A 292 -15.82 16.69 -13.48
CA PRO A 292 -16.52 17.95 -13.66
C PRO A 292 -17.46 17.92 -14.87
N MET A 293 -18.67 18.46 -14.75
CA MET A 293 -19.70 18.34 -15.78
C MET A 293 -19.26 18.92 -17.12
N GLU A 294 -18.48 19.99 -17.11
CA GLU A 294 -17.93 20.57 -18.34
C GLU A 294 -17.03 19.59 -19.08
N LEU A 295 -16.13 18.90 -18.36
CA LEU A 295 -15.20 17.92 -18.94
C LEU A 295 -15.94 16.64 -19.38
N MET A 296 -16.95 16.20 -18.61
CA MET A 296 -17.81 15.09 -19.02
C MET A 296 -18.57 15.44 -20.31
N THR A 297 -19.08 16.67 -20.43
CA THR A 297 -19.77 17.12 -21.63
C THR A 297 -18.84 17.13 -22.85
N GLN A 298 -17.63 17.63 -22.70
CA GLN A 298 -16.62 17.63 -23.79
C GLN A 298 -16.29 16.20 -24.22
N GLU A 299 -16.08 15.30 -23.27
CA GLU A 299 -15.78 13.88 -23.56
C GLU A 299 -16.97 13.18 -24.24
N TYR A 300 -18.20 13.45 -23.80
CA TYR A 300 -19.40 12.91 -24.43
C TYR A 300 -19.58 13.40 -25.87
N LEU A 301 -19.38 14.68 -26.14
CA LEU A 301 -19.45 15.23 -27.49
C LEU A 301 -18.36 14.63 -28.39
N LYS A 302 -17.16 14.41 -27.86
CA LYS A 302 -16.08 13.71 -28.55
C LYS A 302 -16.49 12.29 -28.89
N PHE A 303 -17.02 11.53 -27.91
CA PHE A 303 -17.54 10.18 -28.09
C PHE A 303 -18.61 10.12 -29.17
N CYS A 304 -19.59 11.03 -29.15
CA CYS A 304 -20.64 11.12 -30.17
C CYS A 304 -20.07 11.34 -31.58
N LYS A 305 -19.05 12.20 -31.71
CA LYS A 305 -18.39 12.49 -32.98
C LYS A 305 -17.63 11.26 -33.51
N GLU A 306 -16.90 10.57 -32.65
CA GLU A 306 -16.10 9.38 -33.01
C GLU A 306 -17.00 8.21 -33.45
N HIS A 307 -18.16 8.06 -32.79
CA HIS A 307 -19.12 6.98 -33.07
C HIS A 307 -20.27 7.37 -33.99
N HIS A 308 -20.25 8.59 -34.54
CA HIS A 308 -21.28 9.12 -35.45
C HIS A 308 -22.71 9.14 -34.88
N PHE A 309 -22.85 9.42 -33.57
CA PHE A 309 -24.13 9.59 -32.91
C PHE A 309 -24.53 11.07 -32.76
N ALA A 310 -25.81 11.35 -32.80
CA ALA A 310 -26.33 12.65 -32.41
C ALA A 310 -26.33 12.76 -30.87
N PRO A 311 -25.74 13.83 -30.30
CA PRO A 311 -25.72 14.00 -28.85
C PRO A 311 -27.13 14.20 -28.29
N ARG A 312 -27.42 13.51 -27.17
CA ARG A 312 -28.64 13.73 -26.41
C ARG A 312 -28.30 14.55 -25.18
N MET A 313 -28.84 15.77 -25.15
CA MET A 313 -28.63 16.69 -24.06
C MET A 313 -29.95 16.89 -23.30
N GLU A 314 -29.84 17.21 -22.01
CA GLU A 314 -30.95 17.53 -21.12
C GLU A 314 -30.56 18.75 -20.25
N TYR A 315 -31.54 19.44 -19.68
CA TYR A 315 -31.24 20.49 -18.71
C TYR A 315 -30.99 19.89 -17.32
N ASP A 316 -30.16 20.56 -16.54
CA ASP A 316 -29.92 20.20 -15.14
C ASP A 316 -31.24 20.25 -14.33
N ALA A 317 -31.23 19.69 -13.12
CA ALA A 317 -32.44 19.65 -12.26
C ALA A 317 -33.01 21.01 -11.93
N GLN A 318 -32.24 22.11 -12.14
CA GLN A 318 -32.66 23.47 -11.95
C GLN A 318 -33.04 24.16 -13.26
N GLY A 319 -32.94 23.49 -14.41
CA GLY A 319 -33.25 24.02 -15.72
C GLY A 319 -32.28 25.12 -16.22
N ARG A 320 -31.06 25.19 -15.69
CA ARG A 320 -30.11 26.28 -15.92
C ARG A 320 -29.01 25.97 -16.93
N HIS A 321 -28.52 24.74 -16.92
CA HIS A 321 -27.40 24.32 -17.74
C HIS A 321 -27.74 23.08 -18.55
N GLU A 322 -27.36 23.08 -19.83
CA GLU A 322 -27.46 21.91 -20.69
C GLU A 322 -26.32 20.95 -20.41
N GLN A 323 -26.64 19.69 -20.21
CA GLN A 323 -25.69 18.60 -19.85
C GLN A 323 -26.03 17.34 -20.64
N PRO A 324 -25.09 16.36 -20.76
CA PRO A 324 -25.37 15.09 -21.36
C PRO A 324 -26.49 14.36 -20.63
N ALA A 325 -27.40 13.75 -21.38
CA ALA A 325 -28.37 12.84 -20.78
C ALA A 325 -27.65 11.68 -20.05
N ALA A 326 -28.25 11.14 -19.00
CA ALA A 326 -27.64 10.08 -18.22
C ALA A 326 -27.24 8.84 -19.05
N SER A 327 -27.99 8.54 -20.13
CA SER A 327 -27.63 7.50 -21.10
C SER A 327 -26.32 7.81 -21.86
N GLY A 328 -26.04 9.08 -22.13
CA GLY A 328 -24.80 9.51 -22.76
C GLY A 328 -23.61 9.39 -21.81
N ILE A 329 -23.78 9.80 -20.55
CA ILE A 329 -22.74 9.63 -19.50
C ILE A 329 -22.43 8.15 -19.32
N LYS A 330 -23.44 7.29 -19.25
CA LYS A 330 -23.29 5.83 -19.22
C LYS A 330 -22.44 5.32 -20.39
N SER A 331 -22.70 5.79 -21.62
CA SER A 331 -21.93 5.35 -22.80
C SER A 331 -20.46 5.73 -22.71
N VAL A 332 -20.14 6.89 -22.16
CA VAL A 332 -18.74 7.32 -21.91
C VAL A 332 -18.08 6.41 -20.86
N ILE A 333 -18.78 6.13 -19.76
CA ILE A 333 -18.29 5.21 -18.71
C ILE A 333 -18.01 3.82 -19.30
N GLU A 334 -18.96 3.27 -20.07
CA GLU A 334 -18.82 1.97 -20.71
C GLU A 334 -17.63 1.93 -21.70
N GLN A 335 -17.44 2.95 -22.53
CA GLN A 335 -16.31 3.01 -23.43
C GLN A 335 -14.97 3.04 -22.69
N ARG A 336 -14.86 3.84 -21.64
CA ARG A 336 -13.65 3.89 -20.83
C ARG A 336 -13.36 2.59 -20.09
N MET A 337 -14.40 1.86 -19.67
CA MET A 337 -14.25 0.50 -19.15
C MET A 337 -13.69 -0.45 -20.21
N ARG A 338 -14.20 -0.40 -21.46
CA ARG A 338 -13.67 -1.19 -22.60
C ARG A 338 -12.19 -0.90 -22.84
N ASP A 339 -11.82 0.37 -22.85
CA ASP A 339 -10.43 0.79 -23.05
C ASP A 339 -9.51 0.29 -21.93
N TYR A 340 -9.98 0.33 -20.67
CA TYR A 340 -9.24 -0.21 -19.53
C TYR A 340 -9.01 -1.72 -19.63
N MET A 341 -10.05 -2.48 -19.93
CA MET A 341 -9.97 -3.95 -20.06
C MET A 341 -9.08 -4.37 -21.24
N GLY A 342 -9.12 -3.66 -22.36
CA GLY A 342 -8.32 -3.96 -23.54
C GLY A 342 -6.82 -3.66 -23.43
N ASN A 343 -6.39 -2.89 -22.40
CA ASN A 343 -4.99 -2.44 -22.25
C ASN A 343 -4.17 -3.21 -21.20
N THR A 344 -4.70 -4.29 -20.63
CA THR A 344 -4.03 -5.06 -19.57
C THR A 344 -4.06 -6.55 -19.91
N ASP A 345 -2.90 -7.18 -19.95
CA ASP A 345 -2.77 -8.62 -20.17
C ASP A 345 -2.99 -9.36 -18.82
N ILE A 346 -3.82 -10.39 -18.83
CA ILE A 346 -4.07 -11.27 -17.68
C ILE A 346 -3.27 -12.56 -17.91
N VAL A 347 -2.40 -12.90 -16.97
CA VAL A 347 -1.51 -14.05 -17.04
C VAL A 347 -1.65 -14.89 -15.77
N TYR A 348 -1.82 -16.20 -15.93
CA TYR A 348 -1.79 -17.17 -14.84
C TYR A 348 -0.46 -17.91 -14.88
N ALA A 349 0.31 -17.88 -13.79
CA ALA A 349 1.67 -18.45 -13.73
C ALA A 349 1.69 -19.95 -14.04
N GLN A 350 0.64 -20.67 -13.62
CA GLN A 350 0.50 -22.11 -13.89
C GLN A 350 0.35 -22.46 -15.39
N ASP A 351 -0.21 -21.55 -16.18
CA ASP A 351 -0.50 -21.77 -17.62
C ASP A 351 0.53 -21.05 -18.52
N CYS A 352 1.41 -20.24 -17.92
CA CYS A 352 2.35 -19.43 -18.69
C CYS A 352 3.76 -20.00 -18.62
N ARG A 353 4.44 -19.97 -19.76
CA ARG A 353 5.89 -20.17 -19.89
C ARG A 353 6.47 -19.00 -20.68
N ILE A 354 7.66 -18.58 -20.30
CA ILE A 354 8.38 -17.60 -21.09
C ILE A 354 9.17 -18.36 -22.14
N GLU A 355 8.75 -18.26 -23.40
CA GLU A 355 9.46 -18.90 -24.52
C GLU A 355 10.86 -18.32 -24.68
N ALA A 356 11.81 -19.15 -25.11
CA ALA A 356 13.22 -18.75 -25.22
C ALA A 356 13.44 -17.63 -26.25
N GLU A 357 12.54 -17.49 -27.21
CA GLU A 357 12.60 -16.46 -28.28
C GLU A 357 12.22 -15.07 -27.74
N ASP A 358 11.39 -15.02 -26.68
CA ASP A 358 10.86 -13.78 -26.08
C ASP A 358 11.62 -13.34 -24.82
N ALA A 359 12.63 -14.10 -24.40
CA ALA A 359 13.33 -13.87 -23.13
C ALA A 359 14.83 -13.80 -23.28
N LYS A 360 15.44 -12.96 -22.45
CA LYS A 360 16.88 -12.99 -22.22
C LYS A 360 17.22 -13.80 -20.97
N THR A 361 18.43 -14.30 -20.94
CA THR A 361 18.98 -15.06 -19.81
C THR A 361 19.78 -14.12 -18.91
N TYR A 362 19.51 -14.19 -17.62
CA TYR A 362 20.14 -13.34 -16.59
C TYR A 362 20.76 -14.21 -15.50
N CYS A 363 21.87 -13.71 -14.92
CA CYS A 363 22.55 -14.31 -13.78
C CYS A 363 22.32 -13.46 -12.53
N ARG A 364 22.19 -14.10 -11.36
CA ARG A 364 22.10 -13.38 -10.08
C ARG A 364 23.43 -12.68 -9.78
N ARG A 365 23.36 -11.40 -9.37
CA ARG A 365 24.53 -10.63 -8.93
C ARG A 365 25.00 -11.11 -7.56
N SER A 366 26.29 -10.98 -7.28
CA SER A 366 26.90 -11.32 -6.00
C SER A 366 26.73 -10.17 -4.99
N VAL A 367 25.48 -9.83 -4.63
CA VAL A 367 25.16 -8.83 -3.59
C VAL A 367 24.96 -9.52 -2.23
N PRO A 368 25.30 -8.85 -1.09
CA PRO A 368 25.10 -9.42 0.23
C PRO A 368 23.63 -9.68 0.55
N TRP A 369 23.35 -10.82 1.17
CA TRP A 369 22.08 -11.26 1.71
C TRP A 369 22.25 -11.64 3.19
N GLY A 370 21.15 -11.61 3.96
CA GLY A 370 21.12 -12.11 5.32
C GLY A 370 20.72 -13.59 5.37
N TYR A 371 21.19 -14.34 6.36
CA TYR A 371 20.68 -15.65 6.67
C TYR A 371 20.68 -15.93 8.18
N VAL A 372 19.73 -16.75 8.62
CA VAL A 372 19.61 -17.24 10.00
C VAL A 372 19.14 -18.68 9.97
N ARG A 373 19.77 -19.57 10.77
CA ARG A 373 19.25 -20.92 10.95
C ARG A 373 17.97 -20.87 11.78
N ALA A 374 16.96 -21.62 11.39
CA ALA A 374 15.68 -21.63 12.10
C ALA A 374 15.83 -22.03 13.58
N THR A 375 16.73 -22.98 13.86
CA THR A 375 17.06 -23.46 15.20
C THR A 375 17.82 -22.44 16.07
N ASP A 376 18.42 -21.41 15.47
CA ASP A 376 19.02 -20.30 16.22
C ASP A 376 17.95 -19.35 16.79
N LEU A 377 16.72 -19.38 16.25
CA LEU A 377 15.60 -18.54 16.64
C LEU A 377 14.59 -19.24 17.54
N PHE A 378 14.26 -20.50 17.23
CA PHE A 378 13.22 -21.28 17.92
C PHE A 378 13.63 -22.73 18.08
N ALA A 379 13.03 -23.41 19.05
CA ALA A 379 13.23 -24.85 19.25
C ALA A 379 12.69 -25.63 18.04
N GLU A 380 13.32 -26.77 17.76
CA GLU A 380 12.88 -27.70 16.73
C GLU A 380 11.43 -28.16 16.98
N GLY A 381 10.63 -28.29 15.94
CA GLY A 381 9.20 -28.62 15.99
C GLY A 381 8.28 -27.40 16.16
N THR A 382 8.80 -26.19 16.45
CA THR A 382 7.98 -25.00 16.59
C THR A 382 7.33 -24.62 15.26
N GLN A 383 6.00 -24.42 15.27
CA GLN A 383 5.26 -23.87 14.14
C GLN A 383 5.44 -22.35 14.11
N VAL A 384 5.93 -21.81 13.01
CA VAL A 384 6.19 -20.37 12.87
C VAL A 384 5.48 -19.78 11.66
N THR A 385 5.10 -18.52 11.78
CA THR A 385 4.65 -17.69 10.66
C THR A 385 5.72 -16.64 10.37
N VAL A 386 6.28 -16.68 9.16
CA VAL A 386 7.22 -15.67 8.65
C VAL A 386 6.40 -14.61 7.95
N ARG A 387 6.44 -13.39 8.45
CA ARG A 387 5.72 -12.23 7.90
C ARG A 387 6.65 -11.37 7.04
N THR A 388 6.23 -11.10 5.81
CA THR A 388 6.97 -10.32 4.82
C THR A 388 6.03 -9.41 4.04
N LEU A 389 6.57 -8.51 3.22
CA LEU A 389 5.78 -7.71 2.27
C LEU A 389 5.01 -8.58 1.26
N GLN A 390 5.54 -9.76 0.91
CA GLN A 390 4.92 -10.68 -0.05
C GLN A 390 3.80 -11.54 0.58
N GLY A 391 3.62 -11.47 1.89
CA GLY A 391 2.61 -12.22 2.63
C GLY A 391 3.20 -13.02 3.79
N ASP A 392 2.32 -13.78 4.45
CA ASP A 392 2.67 -14.66 5.56
C ASP A 392 2.97 -16.06 5.03
N MET A 393 4.11 -16.62 5.40
CA MET A 393 4.50 -18.01 5.11
C MET A 393 4.53 -18.82 6.39
N LYS A 394 3.97 -20.01 6.36
CA LYS A 394 4.02 -20.96 7.48
C LYS A 394 5.19 -21.92 7.29
N ALA A 395 5.93 -22.16 8.35
CA ALA A 395 7.01 -23.14 8.38
C ALA A 395 7.04 -23.86 9.73
N THR A 396 7.62 -25.09 9.71
CA THR A 396 7.98 -25.80 10.93
C THR A 396 9.49 -25.65 11.11
N VAL A 397 9.95 -25.32 12.30
CA VAL A 397 11.38 -25.25 12.61
C VAL A 397 11.95 -26.66 12.64
N GLU A 398 12.86 -26.97 11.72
CA GLU A 398 13.56 -28.25 11.63
C GLU A 398 15.07 -28.00 11.58
N ALA A 399 15.84 -28.99 12.01
CA ALA A 399 17.29 -28.95 11.83
C ALA A 399 17.62 -28.86 10.33
N GLY A 400 18.47 -27.88 9.96
CA GLY A 400 18.86 -27.67 8.57
C GLY A 400 17.97 -26.71 7.77
N ILE A 401 16.94 -26.12 8.37
CA ILE A 401 16.19 -25.01 7.74
C ILE A 401 16.93 -23.69 7.97
N VAL A 402 17.14 -22.93 6.88
CA VAL A 402 17.78 -21.63 6.87
C VAL A 402 16.81 -20.59 6.31
N PHE A 403 16.53 -19.54 7.06
CA PHE A 403 15.84 -18.34 6.57
C PHE A 403 16.84 -17.45 5.86
N ILE A 404 16.50 -17.01 4.66
CA ILE A 404 17.32 -16.17 3.79
C ILE A 404 16.61 -14.85 3.60
N ILE A 405 17.30 -13.74 3.86
CA ILE A 405 16.74 -12.39 3.83
C ILE A 405 17.43 -11.61 2.72
N GLY A 406 16.64 -11.17 1.74
CA GLY A 406 17.11 -10.37 0.62
C GLY A 406 17.35 -8.90 0.97
N PRO A 407 18.01 -8.15 0.08
CA PRO A 407 18.41 -6.76 0.33
C PRO A 407 17.24 -5.79 0.49
N LYS A 408 16.02 -6.16 0.10
CA LYS A 408 14.78 -5.36 0.27
C LYS A 408 13.82 -5.94 1.30
N GLY A 409 14.27 -6.89 2.15
CA GLY A 409 13.44 -7.51 3.18
C GLY A 409 12.63 -8.70 2.69
N GLU A 410 12.88 -9.22 1.49
CA GLU A 410 12.35 -10.52 1.07
C GLU A 410 12.85 -11.58 2.04
N CYS A 411 11.96 -12.50 2.41
CA CYS A 411 12.37 -13.62 3.27
C CYS A 411 11.78 -14.91 2.73
N PHE A 412 12.62 -15.93 2.62
CA PHE A 412 12.23 -17.28 2.24
C PHE A 412 13.13 -18.28 2.95
N PHE A 413 12.80 -19.58 2.89
CA PHE A 413 13.61 -20.59 3.53
C PHE A 413 14.09 -21.65 2.54
N ARG A 414 15.23 -22.26 2.87
CA ARG A 414 15.86 -23.37 2.15
C ARG A 414 16.34 -24.42 3.15
N ASN A 415 16.51 -25.66 2.69
CA ASN A 415 17.32 -26.60 3.45
C ASN A 415 18.81 -26.21 3.35
N GLU A 416 19.61 -26.65 4.30
CA GLU A 416 21.03 -26.25 4.42
C GLU A 416 21.86 -26.69 3.20
N GLU A 417 21.55 -27.84 2.58
CA GLU A 417 22.25 -28.31 1.37
C GLU A 417 22.03 -27.34 0.20
N ALA A 418 20.78 -27.03 -0.12
CA ALA A 418 20.45 -26.07 -1.19
C ALA A 418 20.97 -24.66 -0.88
N PHE A 419 20.94 -24.25 0.39
CA PHE A 419 21.54 -22.98 0.80
C PHE A 419 23.05 -22.96 0.54
N MET A 420 23.76 -24.00 0.89
CA MET A 420 25.20 -24.10 0.67
C MET A 420 25.57 -24.26 -0.81
N GLU A 421 24.68 -24.78 -1.64
CA GLU A 421 24.88 -24.80 -3.10
C GLU A 421 24.71 -23.40 -3.72
N GLU A 422 23.68 -22.63 -3.28
CA GLU A 422 23.35 -21.33 -3.85
C GLU A 422 24.20 -20.18 -3.30
N PHE A 423 24.64 -20.24 -2.03
CA PHE A 423 25.26 -19.14 -1.31
C PHE A 423 26.64 -19.48 -0.75
N ARG A 424 27.46 -18.44 -0.61
CA ARG A 424 28.74 -18.44 0.12
C ARG A 424 28.58 -17.63 1.39
N ILE A 425 29.01 -18.17 2.54
CA ILE A 425 28.91 -17.54 3.85
C ILE A 425 30.13 -16.63 4.09
N TYR A 426 29.88 -15.46 4.69
CA TYR A 426 30.90 -14.53 5.16
C TYR A 426 30.68 -14.24 6.64
N THR A 427 31.64 -14.61 7.49
CA THR A 427 31.48 -14.55 8.96
C THR A 427 31.76 -13.18 9.54
N ASP A 428 32.55 -12.36 8.87
CA ASP A 428 33.07 -11.10 9.41
C ASP A 428 32.28 -9.86 8.97
N TRP A 429 31.22 -10.04 8.19
CA TRP A 429 30.38 -8.98 7.68
C TRP A 429 29.07 -8.89 8.47
N LYS A 430 28.56 -7.66 8.67
CA LYS A 430 27.23 -7.43 9.18
C LYS A 430 26.28 -7.19 8.01
N PHE A 431 25.15 -7.84 8.04
CA PHE A 431 24.07 -7.60 7.10
C PHE A 431 23.19 -6.46 7.62
N ASP A 432 22.88 -5.51 6.74
CA ASP A 432 22.02 -4.37 7.05
C ASP A 432 21.01 -4.19 5.90
N LEU A 433 19.73 -4.11 6.26
CA LEU A 433 18.65 -3.81 5.33
C LEU A 433 18.57 -2.30 5.12
N ARG A 434 19.34 -1.79 4.17
CA ARG A 434 19.24 -0.38 3.80
C ARG A 434 17.99 -0.15 2.95
N ASN A 435 17.08 0.71 3.46
CA ASN A 435 15.84 1.12 2.77
C ASN A 435 14.84 -0.02 2.49
N ALA A 436 14.76 -1.01 3.37
CA ALA A 436 13.67 -1.97 3.32
C ALA A 436 12.37 -1.30 3.81
N GLU A 437 11.29 -1.55 3.10
CA GLU A 437 9.96 -1.02 3.43
C GLU A 437 9.35 -1.70 4.66
N TYR A 438 9.69 -2.97 4.86
CA TYR A 438 9.31 -3.77 6.02
C TYR A 438 10.43 -4.75 6.35
N GLU A 439 10.83 -4.81 7.62
CA GLU A 439 11.75 -5.83 8.11
C GLU A 439 10.97 -7.11 8.44
N PRO A 440 11.31 -8.27 7.87
CA PRO A 440 10.58 -9.50 8.11
C PRO A 440 10.58 -9.88 9.59
N THR A 441 9.47 -10.43 10.06
CA THR A 441 9.31 -10.93 11.42
C THR A 441 8.90 -12.40 11.41
N ILE A 442 9.28 -13.15 12.47
CA ILE A 442 8.93 -14.57 12.62
C ILE A 442 8.19 -14.73 13.93
N LYS A 443 6.95 -15.25 13.89
CA LYS A 443 6.07 -15.44 15.03
C LYS A 443 5.92 -16.93 15.34
N ASP A 444 6.16 -17.32 16.58
CA ASP A 444 5.74 -18.61 17.12
C ASP A 444 4.20 -18.63 17.19
N VAL A 445 3.58 -19.59 16.50
CA VAL A 445 2.12 -19.67 16.37
C VAL A 445 1.45 -20.01 17.71
N GLU A 446 2.08 -20.84 18.55
CA GLU A 446 1.51 -21.29 19.83
C GLU A 446 1.72 -20.27 20.94
N LYS A 447 2.96 -19.74 21.05
CA LYS A 447 3.35 -18.85 22.15
C LYS A 447 3.13 -17.37 21.85
N GLY A 448 2.91 -17.02 20.58
CA GLY A 448 2.76 -15.62 20.14
C GLY A 448 4.05 -14.80 20.21
N ILE A 449 5.21 -15.43 20.44
CA ILE A 449 6.51 -14.73 20.52
C ILE A 449 6.93 -14.29 19.13
N ILE A 450 7.23 -13.00 18.96
CA ILE A 450 7.71 -12.43 17.71
C ILE A 450 9.23 -12.22 17.81
N VAL A 451 9.97 -12.70 16.82
CA VAL A 451 11.41 -12.52 16.69
C VAL A 451 11.70 -11.75 15.40
N GLU A 452 12.60 -10.78 15.48
CA GLU A 452 13.15 -10.04 14.36
C GLU A 452 14.44 -10.71 13.90
N PRO A 453 14.45 -11.50 12.81
CA PRO A 453 15.60 -12.28 12.40
C PRO A 453 16.82 -11.42 12.04
N MET A 454 16.59 -10.16 11.67
CA MET A 454 17.66 -9.20 11.37
C MET A 454 18.62 -8.96 12.52
N LYS A 455 18.18 -9.09 13.77
CA LYS A 455 19.02 -8.89 14.97
C LYS A 455 20.17 -9.91 15.09
N CYS A 456 20.03 -11.08 14.43
CA CYS A 456 21.02 -12.16 14.47
C CYS A 456 21.43 -12.66 13.08
N ALA A 457 20.96 -11.99 12.01
CA ALA A 457 21.30 -12.37 10.64
C ALA A 457 22.80 -12.27 10.38
N LYS A 458 23.34 -13.31 9.76
CA LYS A 458 24.72 -13.40 9.26
C LYS A 458 24.71 -13.14 7.75
N VAL A 459 25.86 -12.81 7.17
CA VAL A 459 25.98 -12.48 5.75
C VAL A 459 26.25 -13.72 4.91
N CYS A 460 25.50 -13.83 3.82
CA CYS A 460 25.80 -14.72 2.72
C CYS A 460 25.76 -13.96 1.39
N VAL A 461 26.39 -14.50 0.37
CA VAL A 461 26.43 -13.92 -0.98
C VAL A 461 26.10 -15.01 -1.98
N PRO A 462 25.17 -14.79 -2.93
CA PRO A 462 24.88 -15.74 -3.98
C PRO A 462 26.14 -16.08 -4.79
N LYS A 463 26.31 -17.35 -5.13
CA LYS A 463 27.46 -17.81 -5.94
C LYS A 463 27.37 -17.43 -7.42
N GLY A 464 26.27 -16.76 -7.82
CA GLY A 464 26.05 -16.36 -9.22
C GLY A 464 25.69 -17.51 -10.17
N THR A 465 25.43 -18.70 -9.66
CA THR A 465 25.07 -19.90 -10.46
C THR A 465 23.59 -19.94 -10.84
N THR A 466 22.74 -19.14 -10.18
CA THR A 466 21.31 -19.09 -10.46
C THR A 466 21.06 -18.30 -11.74
N ILE A 467 20.58 -19.00 -12.76
CA ILE A 467 20.22 -18.44 -14.07
C ILE A 467 18.69 -18.33 -14.12
N VAL A 468 18.18 -17.18 -14.57
CA VAL A 468 16.76 -16.97 -14.79
C VAL A 468 16.52 -16.49 -16.22
N ARG A 469 15.36 -16.83 -16.78
CA ARG A 469 14.86 -16.22 -18.00
C ARG A 469 13.94 -15.07 -17.64
N ALA A 470 14.09 -13.93 -18.28
CA ALA A 470 13.21 -12.81 -18.03
C ALA A 470 12.92 -12.02 -19.32
N ARG A 471 11.70 -11.51 -19.40
CA ARG A 471 11.32 -10.55 -20.45
C ARG A 471 10.85 -9.25 -19.82
N ARG A 472 11.20 -8.14 -20.45
CA ARG A 472 10.71 -6.82 -20.07
C ARG A 472 9.27 -6.66 -20.52
N LEU A 473 8.41 -6.11 -19.66
CA LEU A 473 7.01 -5.89 -19.96
C LEU A 473 6.83 -4.66 -20.87
N GLU A 474 6.13 -4.84 -21.99
CA GLU A 474 5.75 -3.77 -22.91
C GLU A 474 4.34 -3.24 -22.66
N ARG A 475 3.52 -4.02 -21.94
CA ARG A 475 2.16 -3.68 -21.50
C ARG A 475 2.02 -3.92 -19.99
N LYS A 476 0.94 -3.40 -19.41
CA LYS A 476 0.55 -3.80 -18.06
C LYS A 476 0.19 -5.27 -18.06
N VAL A 477 0.64 -6.00 -17.03
CA VAL A 477 0.35 -7.44 -16.87
C VAL A 477 -0.14 -7.65 -15.45
N LYS A 478 -1.26 -8.36 -15.31
CA LYS A 478 -1.73 -8.90 -14.04
C LYS A 478 -1.37 -10.37 -13.98
N LEU A 479 -0.42 -10.70 -13.11
CA LEU A 479 0.05 -12.07 -12.91
C LEU A 479 -0.62 -12.68 -11.69
N PHE A 480 -1.37 -13.74 -11.91
CA PHE A 480 -1.96 -14.60 -10.88
C PHE A 480 -1.11 -15.86 -10.74
N ARG A 481 -0.98 -16.43 -9.54
CA ARG A 481 -0.26 -17.70 -9.34
C ARG A 481 -1.05 -18.87 -9.90
N ASP A 482 -2.32 -18.94 -9.53
CA ASP A 482 -3.25 -19.95 -10.00
C ASP A 482 -4.62 -19.34 -10.35
N LYS A 483 -5.59 -20.18 -10.63
CA LYS A 483 -6.97 -19.79 -10.94
C LYS A 483 -7.86 -19.71 -9.69
N ASP A 484 -7.31 -19.85 -8.48
CA ASP A 484 -8.07 -19.73 -7.24
C ASP A 484 -8.63 -18.29 -7.09
N GLU A 485 -9.93 -18.20 -6.81
CA GLU A 485 -10.65 -16.92 -6.73
C GLU A 485 -10.17 -16.00 -5.62
N ASN A 486 -9.53 -16.56 -4.59
CA ASN A 486 -9.05 -15.81 -3.43
C ASN A 486 -7.64 -15.24 -3.57
N GLU A 487 -6.97 -15.43 -4.71
CA GLU A 487 -5.58 -14.99 -4.85
C GLU A 487 -5.46 -13.59 -5.44
N GLN A 488 -4.65 -12.76 -4.79
CA GLN A 488 -4.29 -11.45 -5.31
C GLN A 488 -3.26 -11.58 -6.44
N TYR A 489 -3.34 -10.69 -7.42
CA TYR A 489 -2.39 -10.65 -8.51
C TYR A 489 -1.21 -9.71 -8.21
N THR A 490 -0.09 -9.98 -8.86
CA THR A 490 1.03 -9.06 -8.94
C THR A 490 0.89 -8.20 -10.19
N LEU A 491 0.83 -6.88 -10.03
CA LEU A 491 0.77 -5.95 -11.15
C LEU A 491 2.17 -5.66 -11.69
N GLY A 492 2.40 -6.02 -12.95
CA GLY A 492 3.55 -5.59 -13.74
C GLY A 492 3.24 -4.32 -14.52
N ARG A 493 4.09 -3.32 -14.38
CA ARG A 493 4.03 -2.09 -15.17
C ARG A 493 4.89 -2.21 -16.41
N VAL A 494 4.65 -1.34 -17.38
CA VAL A 494 5.56 -1.21 -18.53
C VAL A 494 6.98 -0.94 -18.04
N GLY A 495 7.92 -1.78 -18.47
CA GLY A 495 9.33 -1.72 -18.08
C GLY A 495 9.74 -2.66 -16.95
N ASP A 496 8.81 -3.19 -16.15
CA ASP A 496 9.07 -4.26 -15.19
C ASP A 496 9.46 -5.56 -15.90
N TYR A 497 9.87 -6.56 -15.15
CA TYR A 497 10.30 -7.85 -15.70
C TYR A 497 9.37 -8.97 -15.26
N MET A 498 8.97 -9.80 -16.23
CA MET A 498 8.41 -11.12 -15.98
C MET A 498 9.57 -12.11 -15.95
N VAL A 499 9.73 -12.81 -14.84
CA VAL A 499 10.90 -13.67 -14.53
C VAL A 499 10.44 -15.10 -14.36
N ASP A 500 11.11 -16.01 -15.08
CA ASP A 500 10.97 -17.46 -14.94
C ASP A 500 12.26 -18.03 -14.34
N SER A 501 12.16 -18.58 -13.15
CA SER A 501 13.25 -19.32 -12.52
C SER A 501 13.08 -20.78 -12.85
N SER A 502 13.93 -21.30 -13.74
CA SER A 502 13.85 -22.57 -14.45
C SER A 502 13.84 -23.84 -13.58
N ASP A 503 13.89 -23.75 -12.26
CA ASP A 503 14.08 -24.92 -11.38
C ASP A 503 12.77 -25.58 -10.93
N THR A 504 11.60 -24.95 -11.11
CA THR A 504 10.30 -25.54 -10.76
C THR A 504 9.19 -25.07 -11.70
N ILE A 505 8.25 -25.98 -12.00
CA ILE A 505 7.01 -25.66 -12.73
C ILE A 505 6.22 -24.64 -11.88
N ASN A 506 5.66 -23.59 -12.49
CA ASN A 506 4.87 -22.51 -11.90
C ASN A 506 5.67 -21.41 -11.17
N ASN A 507 6.86 -21.06 -11.62
CA ASN A 507 7.71 -20.08 -10.93
C ASN A 507 7.85 -18.73 -11.65
N ILE A 508 6.81 -18.36 -12.41
CA ILE A 508 6.76 -17.03 -13.05
C ILE A 508 6.39 -15.99 -12.00
N ARG A 509 7.16 -14.92 -11.97
CA ARG A 509 6.92 -13.77 -11.08
C ARG A 509 7.20 -12.45 -11.82
N ILE A 510 6.56 -11.39 -11.34
CA ILE A 510 6.87 -10.04 -11.79
C ILE A 510 7.82 -9.40 -10.77
N MET A 511 8.86 -8.77 -11.29
CA MET A 511 9.80 -7.97 -10.51
C MET A 511 9.84 -6.55 -11.07
N ARG A 512 9.82 -5.57 -10.17
CA ARG A 512 10.02 -4.18 -10.55
C ARG A 512 11.39 -4.01 -11.20
N LYS A 513 11.46 -3.10 -12.16
CA LYS A 513 12.67 -2.84 -12.92
C LYS A 513 13.89 -2.58 -12.02
N ASP A 514 13.74 -1.66 -11.06
CA ASP A 514 14.82 -1.27 -10.14
C ASP A 514 15.36 -2.45 -9.32
N LEU A 515 14.45 -3.29 -8.79
CA LEU A 515 14.81 -4.47 -8.01
C LEU A 515 15.46 -5.55 -8.90
N PHE A 516 14.93 -5.77 -10.10
CA PHE A 516 15.47 -6.76 -11.01
C PHE A 516 16.91 -6.41 -11.44
N GLU A 517 17.14 -5.18 -11.85
CA GLU A 517 18.46 -4.70 -12.29
C GLU A 517 19.49 -4.65 -11.13
N GLU A 518 19.04 -4.55 -9.87
CA GLU A 518 19.90 -4.65 -8.67
C GLU A 518 20.33 -6.11 -8.40
N ILE A 519 19.39 -7.08 -8.55
CA ILE A 519 19.61 -8.49 -8.19
C ILE A 519 20.20 -9.31 -9.35
N TYR A 520 19.86 -8.96 -10.61
CA TYR A 520 20.24 -9.71 -11.80
C TYR A 520 21.05 -8.86 -12.77
N ARG A 521 21.86 -9.53 -13.58
CA ARG A 521 22.58 -8.96 -14.73
C ARG A 521 22.38 -9.83 -15.95
N ASP A 522 22.51 -9.26 -17.15
CA ASP A 522 22.48 -10.03 -18.40
C ASP A 522 23.61 -11.08 -18.36
N SER A 523 23.31 -12.32 -18.76
CA SER A 523 24.30 -13.41 -18.73
C SER A 523 25.46 -13.20 -19.71
N GLY A 524 25.29 -12.33 -20.71
CA GLY A 524 26.34 -11.92 -21.65
C GLY A 524 27.26 -10.82 -21.13
N GLU A 525 26.88 -10.13 -20.04
CA GLU A 525 27.72 -9.12 -19.41
C GLU A 525 28.73 -9.77 -18.45
N GLN A 526 30.01 -9.50 -18.63
CA GLN A 526 31.04 -9.88 -17.64
C GLN A 526 30.83 -9.06 -16.35
N GLU A 527 30.92 -9.73 -15.20
CA GLU A 527 30.95 -9.05 -13.91
C GLU A 527 32.20 -8.16 -13.87
N GLU A 528 32.02 -6.86 -13.72
CA GLU A 528 33.17 -5.97 -13.43
C GLU A 528 33.78 -6.43 -12.10
N GLN A 529 34.88 -7.15 -12.15
CA GLN A 529 35.67 -7.44 -10.97
C GLN A 529 36.31 -6.15 -10.51
N LYS A 530 35.70 -5.51 -9.53
CA LYS A 530 36.35 -4.41 -8.81
C LYS A 530 37.43 -5.01 -7.91
N SER A 531 38.66 -4.96 -8.36
CA SER A 531 39.80 -5.33 -7.55
C SER A 531 40.28 -4.08 -6.78
N VAL A 532 40.35 -4.18 -5.48
CA VAL A 532 41.03 -3.16 -4.65
C VAL A 532 42.41 -3.69 -4.31
N ILE A 533 43.40 -3.03 -4.79
CA ILE A 533 44.82 -3.34 -4.47
C ILE A 533 45.17 -2.48 -3.28
N PHE A 534 45.49 -3.13 -2.18
CA PHE A 534 46.07 -2.45 -1.01
C PHE A 534 47.56 -2.60 -1.03
N ASP A 535 48.26 -1.52 -0.69
CA ASP A 535 49.65 -1.62 -0.32
C ASP A 535 49.76 -2.39 1.00
N LEU A 536 50.66 -3.34 1.05
CA LEU A 536 50.81 -4.20 2.22
C LEU A 536 51.53 -3.47 3.35
N ASP A 537 52.60 -2.75 3.01
CA ASP A 537 53.51 -2.14 3.96
C ASP A 537 53.02 -0.73 4.36
N GLY A 538 52.72 -0.52 5.61
CA GLY A 538 52.22 0.77 6.11
C GLY A 538 50.71 1.02 5.86
N THR A 539 50.03 0.17 5.06
CA THR A 539 48.58 0.26 4.79
C THR A 539 47.80 -0.85 5.45
N LEU A 540 48.16 -2.11 5.23
CA LEU A 540 47.51 -3.28 5.84
C LEU A 540 48.30 -3.85 7.03
N LEU A 541 49.64 -3.70 7.03
CA LEU A 541 50.51 -4.11 8.11
C LEU A 541 51.34 -2.93 8.56
N TYR A 542 51.41 -2.69 9.85
CA TYR A 542 52.32 -1.71 10.43
C TYR A 542 53.68 -2.36 10.65
N SER A 543 54.46 -2.48 9.55
CA SER A 543 55.74 -3.20 9.53
C SER A 543 56.96 -2.36 9.93
N LEU A 544 56.75 -1.06 10.23
CA LEU A 544 57.84 -0.13 10.51
C LEU A 544 58.67 -0.55 11.73
N GLU A 545 58.02 -1.13 12.74
CA GLU A 545 58.67 -1.59 13.97
C GLU A 545 59.43 -2.92 13.75
N ASP A 546 58.85 -3.79 12.92
CA ASP A 546 59.49 -5.06 12.54
C ASP A 546 60.70 -4.83 11.63
N LEU A 547 60.59 -3.90 10.66
CA LEU A 547 61.69 -3.46 9.83
C LEU A 547 62.81 -2.81 10.65
N LYS A 548 62.46 -1.96 11.63
CA LYS A 548 63.41 -1.36 12.57
C LYS A 548 64.14 -2.43 13.38
N ASN A 549 63.41 -3.39 13.94
CA ASN A 549 63.97 -4.48 14.73
C ASN A 549 64.86 -5.40 13.90
N ALA A 550 64.44 -5.73 12.67
CA ALA A 550 65.25 -6.53 11.74
C ALA A 550 66.52 -5.79 11.30
N THR A 551 66.41 -4.49 11.06
CA THR A 551 67.57 -3.64 10.70
C THR A 551 68.55 -3.53 11.87
N ASN A 552 68.04 -3.31 13.09
CA ASN A 552 68.89 -3.26 14.28
C ASN A 552 69.58 -4.59 14.53
N ALA A 553 68.89 -5.72 14.42
CA ALA A 553 69.49 -7.05 14.56
C ALA A 553 70.58 -7.30 13.48
N ALA A 554 70.37 -6.86 12.27
CA ALA A 554 71.35 -6.95 11.20
C ALA A 554 72.59 -6.07 11.48
N LEU A 555 72.38 -4.84 11.96
CA LEU A 555 73.47 -3.94 12.37
C LEU A 555 74.26 -4.48 13.55
N GLU A 556 73.61 -5.00 14.57
CA GLU A 556 74.25 -5.67 15.72
C GLU A 556 75.08 -6.89 15.28
N SER A 557 74.59 -7.69 14.34
CA SER A 557 75.31 -8.85 13.80
C SER A 557 76.57 -8.49 13.08
N GLN A 558 76.66 -7.23 12.61
CA GLN A 558 77.88 -6.68 11.94
C GLN A 558 78.68 -5.77 12.84
N ASN A 559 78.43 -5.69 14.17
CA ASN A 559 79.01 -4.77 15.12
C ASN A 559 78.94 -3.29 14.70
N LEU A 560 77.84 -2.90 14.02
CA LEU A 560 77.54 -1.53 13.64
C LEU A 560 76.59 -0.86 14.65
N PRO A 561 76.63 0.43 14.87
CA PRO A 561 75.68 1.10 15.78
C PRO A 561 74.25 1.00 15.26
N THR A 562 73.33 0.67 16.14
CA THR A 562 71.83 0.53 15.89
C THR A 562 71.11 1.85 16.00
#